data_cbe2ba6ced095aaf1f815869f8a2f69d
#
_entry.id   cbe2ba6ced095aaf1f815869f8a2f69d
#
_cell.length_a   1.000
_cell.length_b   1.000
_cell.length_c   1.000
_cell.angle_alpha   90.00
_cell.angle_beta   90.00
_cell.angle_gamma   90.00
#
_symmetry.space_group_name_H-M   'P 1'
#
loop_
_entity.id
_entity.type
_entity.pdbx_description
1 polymer ?
#
loop_
_entity_poly.entity_id
_entity_poly.type
_entity_poly.pdbx_seq_one_letter_code
_entity_poly.pdbx_strand_id
1 'polypeptide(L)' 'MYEEETMTTKKKEYRVCCEELICEEGTFLTYGMARETDVIRDISTDRIFVEMITELVNRLQLDPQRAKALIEQLLP' A
#
# COMPACT_ATOMS: atom_id res chain seq x y z
N MET A 1 1.71 -18.05 26.94
CA MET A 1 1.36 -17.97 26.35
C MET A 1 1.13 -17.67 25.80
N TYR A 2 1.11 -17.40 25.84
CA TYR A 2 0.67 -17.07 25.18
C TYR A 2 0.75 -16.25 24.71
N GLU A 3 0.77 -15.67 25.03
CA GLU A 3 0.76 -14.92 24.50
C GLU A 3 1.20 -14.76 23.56
N GLU A 4 1.74 -14.83 23.40
CA GLU A 4 1.99 -14.68 22.44
C GLU A 4 1.45 -15.00 21.49
N GLU A 5 1.22 -15.39 21.50
CA GLU A 5 0.44 -15.66 20.61
C GLU A 5 -0.50 -14.73 20.29
N THR A 6 -0.78 -13.98 20.92
CA THR A 6 -1.73 -13.01 20.64
C THR A 6 -1.30 -12.06 19.64
N MET A 7 -0.10 -11.72 19.61
CA MET A 7 0.33 -10.84 18.62
C MET A 7 0.24 -11.38 17.28
N THR A 8 0.29 -12.65 17.20
CA THR A 8 0.28 -13.28 15.93
C THR A 8 -1.02 -13.22 15.23
N THR A 9 -2.08 -12.89 15.93
CA THR A 9 -3.36 -12.77 15.26
C THR A 9 -3.51 -11.45 14.56
N LYS A 10 -2.63 -10.51 14.82
CA LYS A 10 -2.74 -9.21 14.22
C LYS A 10 -2.18 -9.27 12.81
N LYS A 11 -2.94 -8.81 11.85
CA LYS A 11 -2.49 -8.77 10.48
C LYS A 11 -1.39 -7.74 10.34
N LYS A 12 -0.45 -8.01 9.46
CA LYS A 12 0.57 -7.05 9.17
C LYS A 12 -0.02 -5.93 8.35
N GLU A 13 0.52 -4.76 8.56
CA GLU A 13 0.02 -3.59 7.88
C GLU A 13 0.73 -3.38 6.57
N TYR A 14 0.06 -2.71 5.66
CA TYR A 14 0.68 -2.27 4.43
C TYR A 14 1.66 -1.16 4.73
N ARG A 15 2.72 -1.12 3.93
CA ARG A 15 3.72 -0.06 4.00
C ARG A 15 3.83 0.58 2.65
N VAL A 16 4.10 1.86 2.63
CA VAL A 16 4.35 2.54 1.37
C VAL A 16 5.66 2.03 0.80
N CYS A 17 5.66 1.74 -0.48
CA CYS A 17 6.88 1.35 -1.17
C CYS A 17 7.11 2.28 -2.34
N CYS A 18 8.36 2.37 -2.77
CA CYS A 18 8.77 3.30 -3.79
C CYS A 18 9.46 2.52 -4.89
N GLU A 19 9.23 2.94 -6.11
CA GLU A 19 9.79 2.24 -7.24
C GLU A 19 10.19 3.27 -8.29
N GLU A 20 11.31 3.01 -8.97
CA GLU A 20 11.79 3.90 -9.98
C GLU A 20 11.37 3.38 -11.34
N LEU A 21 10.74 4.22 -12.13
CA LEU A 21 10.30 3.86 -13.47
C LEU A 21 11.07 4.67 -14.48
N ILE A 22 11.44 4.03 -15.57
CA ILE A 22 12.19 4.66 -16.63
C ILE A 22 11.30 4.79 -17.85
N CYS A 23 11.24 6.00 -18.39
CA CYS A 23 10.48 6.23 -19.61
C CYS A 23 11.30 7.13 -20.52
N GLU A 24 10.75 7.43 -21.71
CA GLU A 24 11.49 8.21 -22.69
C GLU A 24 11.92 9.57 -22.18
N GLU A 25 11.13 10.14 -21.30
CA GLU A 25 11.42 11.46 -20.79
C GLU A 25 12.34 11.45 -19.60
N GLY A 26 12.73 10.27 -19.14
CA GLY A 26 13.63 10.18 -18.01
C GLY A 26 13.12 9.19 -16.97
N THR A 27 13.57 9.42 -15.74
CA THR A 27 13.27 8.52 -14.64
C THR A 27 12.40 9.25 -13.64
N PHE A 28 11.41 8.55 -13.08
CA PHE A 28 10.61 9.14 -12.03
C PHE A 28 10.27 8.10 -10.98
N LEU A 29 9.90 8.58 -9.80
CA LEU A 29 9.54 7.70 -8.70
C LEU A 29 8.04 7.58 -8.62
N THR A 30 7.57 6.37 -8.35
CA THR A 30 6.16 6.14 -8.11
C THR A 30 6.03 5.35 -6.82
N TYR A 31 4.88 5.43 -6.21
CA TYR A 31 4.66 4.85 -4.89
C TYR A 31 3.48 3.90 -4.92
N GLY A 32 3.59 2.89 -4.11
CA GLY A 32 2.54 1.91 -3.94
C GLY A 32 2.52 1.46 -2.50
N MET A 33 1.92 0.32 -2.24
CA MET A 33 1.88 -0.23 -0.90
C MET A 33 2.11 -1.73 -0.96
N ALA A 34 2.69 -2.27 0.09
CA ALA A 34 3.03 -3.69 0.13
C ALA A 34 2.83 -4.24 1.53
N ARG A 35 2.42 -5.50 1.59
CA ARG A 35 2.23 -6.22 2.83
C ARG A 35 2.54 -7.68 2.56
N GLU A 36 3.60 -8.18 3.17
CA GLU A 36 4.02 -9.56 2.95
C GLU A 36 4.12 -9.87 1.46
N THR A 37 3.26 -10.72 0.94
CA THR A 37 3.30 -11.07 -0.47
C THR A 37 2.36 -10.22 -1.32
N ASP A 38 1.58 -9.36 -0.69
CA ASP A 38 0.62 -8.54 -1.41
C ASP A 38 1.25 -7.20 -1.75
N VAL A 39 1.33 -6.91 -3.04
CA VAL A 39 1.94 -5.66 -3.49
C VAL A 39 1.00 -4.98 -4.47
N ILE A 40 0.73 -3.70 -4.22
CA ILE A 40 -0.04 -2.87 -5.13
C ILE A 40 0.89 -1.78 -5.62
N ARG A 41 1.34 -1.88 -6.86
CA ARG A 41 2.41 -1.05 -7.37
C ARG A 41 1.87 0.14 -8.13
N ASP A 42 2.71 1.16 -8.22
CA ASP A 42 2.47 2.28 -9.12
C ASP A 42 1.08 2.90 -8.92
N ILE A 43 0.78 3.25 -7.67
CA ILE A 43 -0.49 3.89 -7.37
C ILE A 43 -0.47 5.35 -7.80
N SER A 44 0.59 6.05 -7.45
CA SER A 44 0.69 7.47 -7.75
C SER A 44 2.12 7.95 -7.56
N THR A 45 2.48 9.02 -8.25
CA THR A 45 3.75 9.68 -8.02
C THR A 45 3.68 10.63 -6.83
N ASP A 46 2.50 10.81 -6.27
CA ASP A 46 2.30 11.67 -5.10
C ASP A 46 2.43 10.82 -3.84
N ARG A 47 3.57 10.92 -3.19
CA ARG A 47 3.85 10.10 -2.02
C ARG A 47 2.85 10.33 -0.90
N ILE A 48 2.48 11.57 -0.65
CA ILE A 48 1.58 11.89 0.44
C ILE A 48 0.21 11.26 0.20
N PHE A 49 -0.25 11.30 -1.04
CA PHE A 49 -1.51 10.67 -1.41
C PHE A 49 -1.46 9.17 -1.10
N VAL A 50 -0.36 8.51 -1.47
CA VAL A 50 -0.23 7.08 -1.24
C VAL A 50 -0.12 6.78 0.26
N GLU A 51 0.55 7.65 1.02
CA GLU A 51 0.64 7.46 2.46
C GLU A 51 -0.75 7.55 3.10
N MET A 52 -1.57 8.48 2.65
CA MET A 52 -2.91 8.65 3.17
C MET A 52 -3.78 7.43 2.88
N ILE A 53 -3.70 6.93 1.65
CA ILE A 53 -4.49 5.76 1.28
C ILE A 53 -4.02 4.54 2.06
N THR A 54 -2.71 4.41 2.21
CA THR A 54 -2.16 3.27 2.94
C THR A 54 -2.65 3.26 4.38
N GLU A 55 -2.65 4.42 5.01
CA GLU A 55 -3.15 4.50 6.36
C GLU A 55 -4.63 4.13 6.44
N LEU A 56 -5.41 4.58 5.48
CA LEU A 56 -6.82 4.28 5.45
C LEU A 56 -7.06 2.77 5.26
N VAL A 57 -6.32 2.17 4.33
CA VAL A 57 -6.43 0.74 4.08
C VAL A 57 -6.11 -0.05 5.35
N ASN A 58 -5.06 0.36 6.06
CA ASN A 58 -4.68 -0.31 7.30
C ASN A 58 -5.75 -0.14 8.37
N ARG A 59 -6.28 1.06 8.49
CA ARG A 59 -7.28 1.33 9.51
C ARG A 59 -8.55 0.53 9.27
N LEU A 60 -8.96 0.39 8.01
CA LEU A 60 -10.14 -0.36 7.65
C LEU A 60 -9.87 -1.84 7.50
N GLN A 61 -8.59 -2.23 7.57
CA GLN A 61 -8.16 -3.62 7.46
C GLN A 61 -8.67 -4.28 6.18
N LEU A 62 -8.51 -3.56 5.07
CA LEU A 62 -8.99 -4.05 3.79
C LEU A 62 -8.06 -5.12 3.24
N ASP A 63 -8.63 -6.11 2.57
CA ASP A 63 -7.83 -7.09 1.87
C ASP A 63 -7.34 -6.46 0.56
N PRO A 64 -6.44 -7.12 -0.17
CA PRO A 64 -5.86 -6.50 -1.37
C PRO A 64 -6.90 -6.13 -2.42
N GLN A 65 -7.93 -6.93 -2.57
CA GLN A 65 -8.93 -6.67 -3.58
C GLN A 65 -9.75 -5.43 -3.25
N ARG A 66 -10.13 -5.30 -1.99
CA ARG A 66 -10.87 -4.12 -1.56
C ARG A 66 -9.99 -2.88 -1.53
N ALA A 67 -8.72 -3.07 -1.19
CA ALA A 67 -7.79 -1.96 -1.22
C ALA A 67 -7.66 -1.42 -2.64
N LYS A 68 -7.56 -2.30 -3.62
CA LYS A 68 -7.48 -1.86 -5.01
C LYS A 68 -8.73 -1.12 -5.44
N ALA A 69 -9.89 -1.60 -5.02
CA ALA A 69 -11.13 -0.94 -5.37
C ALA A 69 -11.20 0.47 -4.78
N LEU A 70 -10.75 0.62 -3.54
CA LEU A 70 -10.73 1.93 -2.91
C LEU A 70 -9.77 2.86 -3.64
N ILE A 71 -8.60 2.35 -3.98
CA ILE A 71 -7.61 3.15 -4.69
C ILE A 71 -8.17 3.65 -6.01
N GLU A 72 -8.86 2.78 -6.75
CA GLU A 72 -9.41 3.16 -8.03
C GLU A 72 -10.46 4.25 -7.90
N GLN A 73 -11.21 4.24 -6.82
CA GLN A 73 -12.21 5.27 -6.59
C GLN A 73 -11.58 6.61 -6.24
N LEU A 74 -10.41 6.59 -5.63
CA LEU A 74 -9.77 7.82 -5.19
C LEU A 74 -8.83 8.42 -6.20
N LEU A 75 -8.42 7.65 -7.20
CA LEU A 75 -7.54 8.17 -8.24
C LEU A 75 -8.34 9.08 -9.16
N PRO A 76 -7.72 10.18 -9.60
CA PRO A 76 -8.41 11.10 -10.51
C PRO A 76 -8.61 10.52 -11.90
#